data_7edc7ab4c8df7ce83429fd74cec6dd2f
#
_entry.id   7edc7ab4c8df7ce83429fd74cec6dd2f
#
_cell.length_a   1.000
_cell.length_b   1.000
_cell.length_c   1.000
_cell.angle_alpha   90.00
_cell.angle_beta   90.00
_cell.angle_gamma   90.00
#
_symmetry.space_group_name_H-M   'P 1'
#
loop_
_entity.id
_entity.type
_entity.pdbx_description
1 polymer ?
#
loop_
_entity_poly.entity_id
_entity_poly.type
_entity_poly.pdbx_seq_one_letter_code
_entity_poly.pdbx_strand_id
1 'polypeptide(L)'
;MIFLINIKLSLIIINQNLHGKMIVYKNLNIKKKHKGSVVAIGNFDGLHVGHKKVLKEAKLKAKKNNLKFGLITFEPAPTMFFNKSIKNHRINSLEQKIYFLKKMKLDFLIIINFNKNFSNLSAEEFIRKILFNKLRTKYIYVSRNFKFGKKRLGDIITLKNFEKKYFYKMVIISPHKKKKKIVSSSLIRKIIRQGQLNKVKKLLGRTWSIEGVVVKGDQRGRKIGFPTCNIKLNSYTVPKLGVYSVWVQIDNLKKRGIANIGYRPTFSGKSLLLEVNIFGIKKNLYKKILNISFIKFIRAEKKFKNINQLKDQIKKDIVKAKNNV
;
A
#
# COMPACT_ATOMS: atom_id res chain seq x y z
N MET A 1 3.69 -22.85 5.17
CA MET A 1 5.13 -22.62 5.48
C MET A 1 5.79 -21.57 4.57
N ILE A 2 5.52 -21.53 3.28
CA ILE A 2 6.09 -20.53 2.32
C ILE A 2 5.64 -19.09 2.63
N PHE A 3 4.44 -18.87 3.15
CA PHE A 3 3.90 -17.55 3.51
C PHE A 3 4.61 -16.89 4.71
N LEU A 4 5.08 -17.69 5.67
CA LEU A 4 5.82 -17.22 6.86
C LEU A 4 7.28 -16.85 6.57
N ILE A 5 7.91 -17.50 5.58
CA ILE A 5 9.29 -17.23 5.17
C ILE A 5 9.38 -15.89 4.44
N ASN A 6 8.39 -15.56 3.58
CA ASN A 6 8.34 -14.28 2.88
C ASN A 6 8.12 -13.07 3.82
N ILE A 7 7.43 -13.26 4.94
CA ILE A 7 7.26 -12.19 5.96
C ILE A 7 8.57 -11.93 6.72
N LYS A 8 9.41 -12.94 6.97
CA LYS A 8 10.72 -12.75 7.64
C LYS A 8 11.73 -12.04 6.74
N LEU A 9 11.80 -12.36 5.45
CA LEU A 9 12.74 -11.75 4.51
C LEU A 9 12.41 -10.28 4.19
N SER A 10 11.13 -9.91 4.07
CA SER A 10 10.74 -8.52 3.83
C SER A 10 10.98 -7.62 5.05
N LEU A 11 10.90 -8.18 6.27
CA LEU A 11 11.22 -7.46 7.51
C LEU A 11 12.72 -7.15 7.68
N ILE A 12 13.61 -7.93 7.07
CA ILE A 12 15.06 -7.73 7.17
C ILE A 12 15.53 -6.51 6.35
N ILE A 13 14.95 -6.27 5.17
CA ILE A 13 15.30 -5.11 4.32
C ILE A 13 14.76 -3.79 4.89
N ILE A 14 13.70 -3.83 5.70
CA ILE A 14 13.09 -2.65 6.33
C ILE A 14 13.87 -2.20 7.59
N ASN A 15 14.81 -3.01 8.10
CA ASN A 15 15.45 -2.78 9.41
C ASN A 15 16.73 -1.95 9.38
N GLN A 16 17.24 -1.52 8.23
CA GLN A 16 18.44 -0.68 8.18
C GLN A 16 18.08 0.81 8.29
N ASN A 17 18.46 1.42 9.42
CA ASN A 17 18.61 2.88 9.65
C ASN A 17 17.36 3.78 9.70
N LEU A 18 16.34 3.43 10.48
CA LEU A 18 15.33 4.42 10.91
C LEU A 18 15.30 4.51 12.44
N HIS A 19 15.86 5.57 13.00
CA HIS A 19 15.75 5.93 14.40
C HIS A 19 14.28 6.11 14.79
N GLY A 20 13.77 5.22 15.67
CA GLY A 20 12.40 5.23 16.18
C GLY A 20 11.70 3.86 16.01
N LYS A 21 11.66 3.05 17.08
CA LYS A 21 11.03 1.71 17.07
C LYS A 21 9.51 1.83 17.12
N MET A 22 8.83 2.05 15.97
CA MET A 22 7.40 1.79 15.90
C MET A 22 7.13 0.31 16.20
N ILE A 23 6.36 0.02 17.24
CA ILE A 23 5.97 -1.36 17.56
C ILE A 23 4.77 -1.76 16.71
N VAL A 24 4.87 -2.92 16.05
CA VAL A 24 3.76 -3.49 15.26
C VAL A 24 3.11 -4.63 16.04
N TYR A 25 1.84 -4.46 16.36
CA TYR A 25 1.00 -5.47 17.00
C TYR A 25 0.16 -6.19 15.94
N LYS A 26 0.26 -7.52 15.89
CA LYS A 26 -0.60 -8.38 15.06
C LYS A 26 -1.71 -9.04 15.90
N ASN A 27 -1.78 -8.72 17.18
CA ASN A 27 -2.81 -9.13 18.14
C ASN A 27 -3.12 -7.95 19.08
N LEU A 28 -4.02 -8.13 20.01
CA LEU A 28 -4.45 -7.11 20.98
C LEU A 28 -3.75 -7.20 22.34
N ASN A 29 -2.57 -7.83 22.42
CA ASN A 29 -1.74 -7.83 23.62
C ASN A 29 -0.89 -6.55 23.65
N ILE A 30 -1.53 -5.45 23.99
CA ILE A 30 -0.94 -4.11 23.92
C ILE A 30 -0.15 -3.82 25.20
N LYS A 31 1.12 -3.44 25.06
CA LYS A 31 1.99 -3.04 26.16
C LYS A 31 1.41 -1.86 26.95
N LYS A 32 1.55 -1.85 28.28
CA LYS A 32 1.03 -0.80 29.19
C LYS A 32 1.37 0.61 28.71
N LYS A 33 2.59 0.85 28.24
CA LYS A 33 3.05 2.15 27.73
C LYS A 33 2.30 2.68 26.49
N HIS A 34 1.52 1.88 25.78
CA HIS A 34 0.71 2.27 24.63
C HIS A 34 -0.79 2.37 24.95
N LYS A 35 -1.19 2.08 26.19
CA LYS A 35 -2.57 2.33 26.65
C LYS A 35 -2.73 3.82 26.97
N GLY A 36 -3.97 4.32 26.94
CA GLY A 36 -4.28 5.72 27.16
C GLY A 36 -3.81 6.65 26.04
N SER A 37 -3.69 6.15 24.83
CA SER A 37 -3.06 6.83 23.70
C SER A 37 -4.04 7.59 22.80
N VAL A 38 -3.47 8.36 21.86
CA VAL A 38 -4.18 8.90 20.69
C VAL A 38 -4.10 7.87 19.57
N VAL A 39 -5.23 7.52 18.97
CA VAL A 39 -5.32 6.48 17.95
C VAL A 39 -6.05 6.98 16.71
N ALA A 40 -5.44 6.82 15.54
CA ALA A 40 -6.13 6.96 14.26
C ALA A 40 -6.65 5.60 13.79
N ILE A 41 -7.87 5.55 13.25
CA ILE A 41 -8.50 4.29 12.83
C ILE A 41 -8.91 4.35 11.35
N GLY A 42 -8.51 3.34 10.58
CA GLY A 42 -8.89 3.23 9.17
C GLY A 42 -8.03 2.27 8.36
N ASN A 43 -8.38 2.07 7.10
CA ASN A 43 -7.62 1.19 6.20
C ASN A 43 -6.28 1.81 5.77
N PHE A 44 -6.18 3.11 5.69
CA PHE A 44 -5.00 3.87 5.28
C PHE A 44 -4.32 3.33 4.01
N ASP A 45 -5.11 2.79 3.07
CA ASP A 45 -4.56 2.28 1.81
C ASP A 45 -4.03 3.41 0.95
N GLY A 46 -2.79 3.25 0.47
CA GLY A 46 -2.08 4.27 -0.30
C GLY A 46 -1.44 5.38 0.54
N LEU A 47 -1.77 5.54 1.81
CA LEU A 47 -1.24 6.60 2.70
C LEU A 47 -1.14 7.96 1.98
N HIS A 48 -2.25 8.36 1.34
CA HIS A 48 -2.34 9.58 0.52
C HIS A 48 -2.33 10.86 1.38
N VAL A 49 -2.24 12.03 0.73
CA VAL A 49 -2.13 13.32 1.43
C VAL A 49 -3.25 13.57 2.45
N GLY A 50 -4.48 13.10 2.18
CA GLY A 50 -5.58 13.16 3.15
C GLY A 50 -5.34 12.31 4.39
N HIS A 51 -4.81 11.09 4.24
CA HIS A 51 -4.39 10.25 5.38
C HIS A 51 -3.27 10.90 6.17
N LYS A 52 -2.26 11.47 5.48
CA LYS A 52 -1.16 12.16 6.14
C LYS A 52 -1.63 13.34 6.99
N LYS A 53 -2.67 14.08 6.54
CA LYS A 53 -3.28 15.16 7.34
C LYS A 53 -3.84 14.62 8.65
N VAL A 54 -4.67 13.57 8.60
CA VAL A 54 -5.22 12.90 9.81
C VAL A 54 -4.13 12.50 10.78
N LEU A 55 -3.09 11.82 10.27
CA LEU A 55 -1.98 11.34 11.09
C LEU A 55 -1.14 12.48 11.69
N LYS A 56 -0.96 13.58 10.94
CA LYS A 56 -0.25 14.77 11.44
C LYS A 56 -1.02 15.41 12.61
N GLU A 57 -2.31 15.61 12.48
CA GLU A 57 -3.15 16.20 13.52
C GLU A 57 -3.23 15.32 14.77
N ALA A 58 -3.42 14.00 14.59
CA ALA A 58 -3.40 13.04 15.69
C ALA A 58 -2.05 13.05 16.44
N LYS A 59 -0.94 13.12 15.72
CA LYS A 59 0.40 13.21 16.30
C LYS A 59 0.62 14.50 17.07
N LEU A 60 0.16 15.65 16.56
CA LEU A 60 0.23 16.93 17.27
C LEU A 60 -0.57 16.89 18.59
N LYS A 61 -1.78 16.29 18.54
CA LYS A 61 -2.59 16.08 19.75
C LYS A 61 -1.90 15.20 20.77
N ALA A 62 -1.28 14.10 20.32
CA ALA A 62 -0.51 13.21 21.19
C ALA A 62 0.66 13.97 21.87
N LYS A 63 1.43 14.73 21.08
CA LYS A 63 2.54 15.54 21.61
C LYS A 63 2.06 16.57 22.64
N LYS A 64 0.98 17.32 22.34
CA LYS A 64 0.42 18.33 23.25
C LYS A 64 -0.03 17.76 24.59
N ASN A 65 -0.47 16.49 24.62
CA ASN A 65 -0.99 15.85 25.85
C ASN A 65 -0.01 14.83 26.44
N ASN A 66 1.24 14.79 25.99
CA ASN A 66 2.27 13.82 26.40
C ASN A 66 1.77 12.35 26.28
N LEU A 67 1.04 12.04 25.24
CA LEU A 67 0.48 10.71 24.99
C LEU A 67 1.20 10.01 23.84
N LYS A 68 1.11 8.67 23.80
CA LYS A 68 1.59 7.89 22.66
C LYS A 68 0.60 7.98 21.50
N PHE A 69 1.15 7.93 20.27
CA PHE A 69 0.38 7.99 19.04
C PHE A 69 0.44 6.67 18.29
N GLY A 70 -0.72 6.07 18.05
CA GLY A 70 -0.85 4.83 17.31
C GLY A 70 -1.86 4.89 16.17
N LEU A 71 -1.87 3.81 15.40
CA LEU A 71 -2.82 3.60 14.31
C LEU A 71 -3.39 2.19 14.37
N ILE A 72 -4.69 2.07 14.13
CA ILE A 72 -5.38 0.79 13.92
C ILE A 72 -5.71 0.65 12.44
N THR A 73 -5.28 -0.46 11.84
CA THR A 73 -5.63 -0.86 10.46
C THR A 73 -6.06 -2.32 10.42
N PHE A 74 -6.59 -2.76 9.30
CA PHE A 74 -7.21 -4.07 9.14
C PHE A 74 -6.53 -4.86 8.01
N GLU A 75 -6.33 -6.16 8.23
CA GLU A 75 -5.72 -7.07 7.26
C GLU A 75 -6.43 -8.43 7.29
N PRO A 76 -6.99 -8.93 6.16
CA PRO A 76 -7.14 -8.19 4.88
C PRO A 76 -8.00 -6.93 5.04
N ALA A 77 -7.96 -6.04 4.05
CA ALA A 77 -8.86 -4.89 4.04
C ALA A 77 -10.32 -5.38 4.01
N PRO A 78 -11.26 -4.77 4.78
CA PRO A 78 -12.65 -5.23 4.86
C PRO A 78 -13.31 -5.45 3.49
N THR A 79 -13.05 -4.58 2.53
CA THR A 79 -13.57 -4.71 1.15
C THR A 79 -13.09 -5.99 0.46
N MET A 80 -11.84 -6.40 0.71
CA MET A 80 -11.28 -7.63 0.14
C MET A 80 -11.76 -8.88 0.89
N PHE A 81 -12.07 -8.75 2.17
CA PHE A 81 -12.63 -9.84 2.98
C PHE A 81 -14.06 -10.18 2.54
N PHE A 82 -14.93 -9.17 2.40
CA PHE A 82 -16.32 -9.38 2.01
C PHE A 82 -16.50 -9.70 0.52
N ASN A 83 -15.61 -9.23 -0.33
CA ASN A 83 -15.67 -9.51 -1.76
C ASN A 83 -14.39 -10.22 -2.23
N LYS A 84 -14.43 -11.55 -2.22
CA LYS A 84 -13.32 -12.42 -2.63
C LYS A 84 -12.96 -12.29 -4.12
N SER A 85 -13.87 -11.77 -4.95
CA SER A 85 -13.59 -11.54 -6.39
C SER A 85 -12.63 -10.37 -6.60
N ILE A 86 -12.51 -9.46 -5.62
CA ILE A 86 -11.59 -8.32 -5.68
C ILE A 86 -10.16 -8.77 -5.34
N LYS A 87 -9.46 -9.31 -6.34
CA LYS A 87 -8.06 -9.76 -6.17
C LYS A 87 -7.07 -8.60 -6.13
N ASN A 88 -7.20 -7.63 -7.05
CA ASN A 88 -6.23 -6.54 -7.28
C ASN A 88 -6.78 -5.19 -6.83
N HIS A 89 -6.64 -4.87 -5.55
CA HIS A 89 -7.28 -3.71 -4.94
C HIS A 89 -6.33 -2.75 -4.23
N ARG A 90 -5.18 -3.20 -3.75
CA ARG A 90 -4.31 -2.39 -2.90
C ARG A 90 -3.54 -1.34 -3.70
N ILE A 91 -3.40 -0.15 -3.14
CA ILE A 91 -2.48 0.86 -3.65
C ILE A 91 -1.06 0.56 -3.16
N ASN A 92 -0.93 0.03 -1.95
CA ASN A 92 0.33 -0.40 -1.34
C ASN A 92 0.21 -1.80 -0.75
N SER A 93 1.31 -2.56 -0.73
CA SER A 93 1.40 -3.77 0.09
C SER A 93 1.33 -3.43 1.57
N LEU A 94 1.16 -4.44 2.43
CA LEU A 94 1.20 -4.26 3.88
C LEU A 94 2.59 -3.80 4.34
N GLU A 95 3.63 -4.36 3.76
CA GLU A 95 5.03 -4.02 4.03
C GLU A 95 5.31 -2.55 3.67
N GLN A 96 4.90 -2.11 2.50
CA GLN A 96 5.00 -0.69 2.10
C GLN A 96 4.20 0.23 3.04
N LYS A 97 2.99 -0.18 3.46
CA LYS A 97 2.21 0.57 4.43
C LYS A 97 2.96 0.73 5.75
N ILE A 98 3.49 -0.37 6.30
CA ILE A 98 4.30 -0.36 7.53
C ILE A 98 5.52 0.56 7.36
N TYR A 99 6.24 0.46 6.25
CA TYR A 99 7.40 1.29 5.93
C TYR A 99 7.06 2.79 5.93
N PHE A 100 5.98 3.19 5.24
CA PHE A 100 5.58 4.60 5.20
C PHE A 100 5.08 5.12 6.55
N LEU A 101 4.42 4.27 7.34
CA LEU A 101 3.97 4.62 8.69
C LEU A 101 5.15 4.79 9.64
N LYS A 102 6.18 3.93 9.56
CA LYS A 102 7.44 4.11 10.31
C LYS A 102 8.06 5.49 10.03
N LYS A 103 8.12 5.92 8.76
CA LYS A 103 8.62 7.26 8.38
C LYS A 103 7.81 8.41 8.98
N MET A 104 6.55 8.20 9.34
CA MET A 104 5.73 9.20 10.03
C MET A 104 5.96 9.24 11.54
N LYS A 105 6.85 8.37 12.07
CA LYS A 105 7.24 8.31 13.49
C LYS A 105 6.03 8.08 14.41
N LEU A 106 5.20 7.05 14.09
CA LEU A 106 4.20 6.52 15.00
C LEU A 106 4.90 5.72 16.12
N ASP A 107 4.34 5.74 17.33
CA ASP A 107 4.84 4.89 18.43
C ASP A 107 4.43 3.42 18.22
N PHE A 108 3.23 3.18 17.70
CA PHE A 108 2.74 1.82 17.44
C PHE A 108 1.73 1.72 16.31
N LEU A 109 1.64 0.53 15.74
CA LEU A 109 0.67 0.14 14.72
C LEU A 109 -0.02 -1.15 15.17
N ILE A 110 -1.35 -1.18 15.15
CA ILE A 110 -2.15 -2.37 15.39
C ILE A 110 -2.74 -2.82 14.05
N ILE A 111 -2.41 -4.04 13.64
CA ILE A 111 -2.95 -4.68 12.47
C ILE A 111 -3.96 -5.73 12.94
N ILE A 112 -5.23 -5.38 12.88
CA ILE A 112 -6.30 -6.29 13.27
C ILE A 112 -6.51 -7.31 12.15
N ASN A 113 -6.46 -8.60 12.49
CA ASN A 113 -6.86 -9.67 11.60
C ASN A 113 -8.38 -9.58 11.35
N PHE A 114 -8.75 -9.11 10.13
CA PHE A 114 -10.14 -8.94 9.75
C PHE A 114 -10.70 -10.29 9.26
N ASN A 115 -11.36 -10.99 10.16
CA ASN A 115 -11.96 -12.31 9.96
C ASN A 115 -13.46 -12.30 10.27
N LYS A 116 -14.14 -13.46 10.15
CA LYS A 116 -15.57 -13.61 10.40
C LYS A 116 -15.94 -13.19 11.83
N ASN A 117 -15.17 -13.60 12.84
CA ASN A 117 -15.42 -13.25 14.24
C ASN A 117 -15.34 -11.75 14.47
N PHE A 118 -14.27 -11.10 13.96
CA PHE A 118 -14.10 -9.66 14.06
C PHE A 118 -15.20 -8.89 13.29
N SER A 119 -15.59 -9.35 12.10
CA SER A 119 -16.62 -8.71 11.28
C SER A 119 -18.03 -8.77 11.89
N ASN A 120 -18.26 -9.67 12.84
CA ASN A 120 -19.52 -9.83 13.58
C ASN A 120 -19.62 -8.96 14.83
N LEU A 121 -18.54 -8.32 15.28
CA LEU A 121 -18.60 -7.41 16.43
C LEU A 121 -19.55 -6.26 16.14
N SER A 122 -20.48 -5.98 17.08
CA SER A 122 -21.29 -4.78 17.02
C SER A 122 -20.42 -3.53 17.16
N ALA A 123 -20.97 -2.36 16.85
CA ALA A 123 -20.25 -1.10 17.01
C ALA A 123 -19.86 -0.87 18.49
N GLU A 124 -20.76 -1.11 19.42
CA GLU A 124 -20.46 -0.98 20.85
C GLU A 124 -19.42 -1.99 21.31
N GLU A 125 -19.50 -3.26 20.89
CA GLU A 125 -18.50 -4.26 21.22
C GLU A 125 -17.11 -3.88 20.74
N PHE A 126 -16.98 -3.32 19.54
CA PHE A 126 -15.70 -2.81 19.04
C PHE A 126 -15.16 -1.70 19.96
N ILE A 127 -15.99 -0.73 20.33
CA ILE A 127 -15.60 0.35 21.24
C ILE A 127 -15.19 -0.22 22.60
N ARG A 128 -16.05 -1.03 23.23
CA ARG A 128 -15.84 -1.60 24.56
C ARG A 128 -14.63 -2.53 24.61
N LYS A 129 -14.62 -3.56 23.73
CA LYS A 129 -13.60 -4.62 23.79
C LYS A 129 -12.22 -4.12 23.35
N ILE A 130 -12.14 -3.24 22.33
CA ILE A 130 -10.86 -2.84 21.72
C ILE A 130 -10.42 -1.46 22.18
N LEU A 131 -11.23 -0.43 21.96
CA LEU A 131 -10.81 0.94 22.24
C LEU A 131 -10.75 1.22 23.75
N PHE A 132 -11.68 0.69 24.51
CA PHE A 132 -11.71 0.87 25.97
C PHE A 132 -10.89 -0.19 26.72
N ASN A 133 -11.26 -1.47 26.69
CA ASN A 133 -10.64 -2.51 27.52
C ASN A 133 -9.16 -2.75 27.16
N LYS A 134 -8.83 -2.87 25.87
CA LYS A 134 -7.46 -3.21 25.44
C LYS A 134 -6.55 -1.97 25.33
N LEU A 135 -7.05 -0.84 24.83
CA LEU A 135 -6.25 0.34 24.56
C LEU A 135 -6.40 1.48 25.55
N ARG A 136 -7.56 1.57 26.28
CA ARG A 136 -7.91 2.72 27.14
C ARG A 136 -7.72 4.05 26.37
N THR A 137 -8.16 4.08 25.10
CA THR A 137 -7.93 5.17 24.17
C THR A 137 -8.45 6.49 24.72
N LYS A 138 -7.65 7.56 24.67
CA LYS A 138 -8.06 8.92 25.12
C LYS A 138 -8.60 9.77 23.96
N TYR A 139 -8.03 9.63 22.76
CA TYR A 139 -8.48 10.35 21.58
C TYR A 139 -8.55 9.44 20.37
N ILE A 140 -9.66 9.50 19.65
CA ILE A 140 -9.92 8.70 18.44
C ILE A 140 -9.99 9.62 17.25
N TYR A 141 -9.12 9.42 16.27
CA TYR A 141 -9.09 10.18 15.02
C TYR A 141 -9.65 9.34 13.87
N VAL A 142 -10.72 9.82 13.26
CA VAL A 142 -11.40 9.14 12.15
C VAL A 142 -11.73 10.11 11.02
N SER A 143 -11.94 9.59 9.82
CA SER A 143 -12.49 10.36 8.71
C SER A 143 -14.00 10.54 8.87
N ARG A 144 -14.57 11.61 8.26
CA ARG A 144 -16.01 11.90 8.30
C ARG A 144 -16.90 10.72 7.84
N ASN A 145 -16.40 9.91 6.91
CA ASN A 145 -17.14 8.77 6.35
C ASN A 145 -16.74 7.44 7.01
N PHE A 146 -16.21 7.49 8.24
CA PHE A 146 -15.81 6.28 8.94
C PHE A 146 -17.05 5.45 9.32
N LYS A 147 -17.02 4.16 8.96
CA LYS A 147 -18.05 3.18 9.28
C LYS A 147 -17.38 1.95 9.87
N PHE A 148 -17.95 1.33 10.90
CA PHE A 148 -17.38 0.20 11.60
C PHE A 148 -18.47 -0.70 12.20
N GLY A 149 -18.06 -1.81 12.84
CA GLY A 149 -18.96 -2.80 13.42
C GLY A 149 -19.71 -3.65 12.38
N LYS A 150 -20.49 -4.60 12.87
CA LYS A 150 -21.29 -5.53 12.05
C LYS A 150 -22.16 -4.78 11.05
N LYS A 151 -22.14 -5.21 9.78
CA LYS A 151 -22.86 -4.58 8.65
C LYS A 151 -22.61 -3.06 8.50
N ARG A 152 -21.49 -2.52 9.08
CA ARG A 152 -21.13 -1.10 9.05
C ARG A 152 -22.17 -0.17 9.71
N LEU A 153 -22.90 -0.66 10.70
CA LEU A 153 -23.94 0.09 11.42
C LEU A 153 -23.37 1.20 12.31
N GLY A 154 -22.13 1.02 12.80
CA GLY A 154 -21.44 2.07 13.56
C GLY A 154 -20.86 3.16 12.65
N ASP A 155 -20.90 4.39 13.13
CA ASP A 155 -20.39 5.58 12.45
C ASP A 155 -19.84 6.63 13.44
N ILE A 156 -19.64 7.86 12.97
CA ILE A 156 -19.17 8.98 13.79
C ILE A 156 -20.20 9.38 14.87
N ILE A 157 -21.49 9.24 14.61
CA ILE A 157 -22.55 9.54 15.61
C ILE A 157 -22.46 8.50 16.73
N THR A 158 -22.36 7.23 16.38
CA THR A 158 -22.15 6.14 17.34
C THR A 158 -20.93 6.39 18.22
N LEU A 159 -19.77 6.74 17.61
CA LEU A 159 -18.57 7.07 18.40
C LEU A 159 -18.83 8.27 19.33
N LYS A 160 -19.55 9.28 18.87
CA LYS A 160 -19.85 10.47 19.68
C LYS A 160 -20.71 10.15 20.89
N ASN A 161 -21.76 9.34 20.71
CA ASN A 161 -22.68 8.95 21.78
C ASN A 161 -21.99 8.15 22.90
N PHE A 162 -20.95 7.38 22.57
CA PHE A 162 -20.21 6.58 23.55
C PHE A 162 -19.02 7.29 24.20
N GLU A 163 -18.75 8.58 23.87
CA GLU A 163 -17.59 9.32 24.45
C GLU A 163 -17.59 9.35 25.98
N LYS A 164 -18.74 9.67 26.60
CA LYS A 164 -18.88 9.75 28.07
C LYS A 164 -18.73 8.36 28.70
N LYS A 165 -19.44 7.34 28.16
CA LYS A 165 -19.47 5.98 28.70
C LYS A 165 -18.09 5.31 28.71
N TYR A 166 -17.26 5.57 27.68
CA TYR A 166 -15.94 4.92 27.54
C TYR A 166 -14.75 5.89 27.62
N PHE A 167 -14.96 7.09 28.18
CA PHE A 167 -13.92 8.06 28.56
C PHE A 167 -12.92 8.41 27.46
N TYR A 168 -13.38 8.62 26.22
CA TYR A 168 -12.56 9.10 25.10
C TYR A 168 -13.15 10.36 24.47
N LYS A 169 -12.35 11.04 23.63
CA LYS A 169 -12.83 12.09 22.75
C LYS A 169 -12.58 11.74 21.29
N MET A 170 -13.61 11.82 20.47
CA MET A 170 -13.50 11.62 19.02
C MET A 170 -13.18 12.93 18.31
N VAL A 171 -12.29 12.87 17.33
CA VAL A 171 -11.92 13.98 16.46
C VAL A 171 -12.17 13.58 15.01
N ILE A 172 -13.03 14.32 14.34
CA ILE A 172 -13.34 14.13 12.93
C ILE A 172 -12.44 15.02 12.11
N ILE A 173 -11.67 14.43 11.20
CA ILE A 173 -10.85 15.20 10.28
C ILE A 173 -11.60 15.41 8.97
N SER A 174 -11.77 16.69 8.63
CA SER A 174 -12.37 17.09 7.36
C SER A 174 -11.58 16.54 6.17
N PRO A 175 -12.27 16.04 5.13
CA PRO A 175 -11.62 15.50 3.95
C PRO A 175 -10.68 16.52 3.32
N HIS A 176 -9.48 16.05 2.94
CA HIS A 176 -8.57 16.88 2.16
C HIS A 176 -9.09 17.01 0.73
N LYS A 177 -9.42 18.25 0.32
CA LYS A 177 -9.87 18.58 -1.03
C LYS A 177 -8.68 19.09 -1.86
N LYS A 178 -8.56 18.62 -3.10
CA LYS A 178 -7.64 19.14 -4.10
C LYS A 178 -8.40 19.44 -5.38
N LYS A 179 -8.38 20.69 -5.85
CA LYS A 179 -9.20 21.17 -6.98
C LYS A 179 -10.69 20.77 -6.83
N LYS A 180 -11.32 21.10 -5.70
CA LYS A 180 -12.70 20.79 -5.34
C LYS A 180 -13.04 19.28 -5.20
N LYS A 181 -12.13 18.34 -5.49
CA LYS A 181 -12.35 16.90 -5.37
C LYS A 181 -11.74 16.34 -4.07
N ILE A 182 -12.47 15.45 -3.39
CA ILE A 182 -12.01 14.77 -2.19
C ILE A 182 -10.93 13.75 -2.58
N VAL A 183 -9.77 13.83 -1.91
CA VAL A 183 -8.70 12.83 -2.08
C VAL A 183 -9.08 11.56 -1.33
N SER A 184 -9.21 10.46 -2.05
CA SER A 184 -9.59 9.15 -1.50
C SER A 184 -8.82 8.02 -2.18
N SER A 185 -8.70 6.86 -1.50
CA SER A 185 -8.10 5.65 -2.07
C SER A 185 -8.85 5.19 -3.34
N SER A 186 -10.17 5.34 -3.39
CA SER A 186 -10.97 4.98 -4.58
C SER A 186 -10.63 5.86 -5.79
N LEU A 187 -10.50 7.17 -5.59
CA LEU A 187 -10.05 8.09 -6.64
C LEU A 187 -8.66 7.73 -7.13
N ILE A 188 -7.73 7.43 -6.23
CA ILE A 188 -6.35 7.07 -6.60
C ILE A 188 -6.32 5.78 -7.42
N ARG A 189 -7.08 4.74 -7.01
CA ARG A 189 -7.20 3.50 -7.81
C ARG A 189 -7.73 3.77 -9.22
N LYS A 190 -8.77 4.60 -9.35
CA LYS A 190 -9.30 5.00 -10.66
C LYS A 190 -8.21 5.63 -11.53
N ILE A 191 -7.43 6.56 -10.98
CA ILE A 191 -6.37 7.28 -11.70
C ILE A 191 -5.19 6.34 -12.04
N ILE A 192 -4.84 5.37 -11.16
CA ILE A 192 -3.84 4.32 -11.45
C ILE A 192 -4.28 3.50 -12.67
N ARG A 193 -5.54 3.02 -12.69
CA ARG A 193 -6.10 2.25 -13.83
C ARG A 193 -6.08 3.04 -15.14
N GLN A 194 -6.11 4.37 -15.08
CA GLN A 194 -6.00 5.25 -16.24
C GLN A 194 -4.56 5.54 -16.66
N GLY A 195 -3.55 5.08 -15.92
CA GLY A 195 -2.14 5.34 -16.20
C GLY A 195 -1.69 6.79 -15.93
N GLN A 196 -2.48 7.60 -15.23
CA GLN A 196 -2.21 9.02 -14.98
C GLN A 196 -1.27 9.22 -13.77
N LEU A 197 -0.04 8.70 -13.88
CA LEU A 197 0.92 8.58 -12.77
C LEU A 197 1.30 9.92 -12.13
N ASN A 198 1.39 11.01 -12.90
CA ASN A 198 1.66 12.33 -12.34
C ASN A 198 0.55 12.81 -11.39
N LYS A 199 -0.72 12.50 -11.71
CA LYS A 199 -1.83 12.78 -10.81
C LYS A 199 -1.77 11.90 -9.56
N VAL A 200 -1.43 10.62 -9.72
CA VAL A 200 -1.21 9.69 -8.60
C VAL A 200 -0.12 10.21 -7.67
N LYS A 201 1.05 10.61 -8.22
CA LYS A 201 2.17 11.20 -7.46
C LYS A 201 1.72 12.41 -6.63
N LYS A 202 0.93 13.32 -7.23
CA LYS A 202 0.39 14.50 -6.54
C LYS A 202 -0.56 14.14 -5.39
N LEU A 203 -1.36 13.07 -5.51
CA LEU A 203 -2.33 12.65 -4.49
C LEU A 203 -1.70 11.80 -3.38
N LEU A 204 -0.70 10.99 -3.70
CA LEU A 204 0.08 10.22 -2.73
C LEU A 204 1.13 11.07 -2.01
N GLY A 205 1.58 12.19 -2.63
CA GLY A 205 2.75 12.96 -2.17
C GLY A 205 4.05 12.16 -2.28
N ARG A 206 4.11 11.21 -3.22
CA ARG A 206 5.28 10.39 -3.60
C ARG A 206 4.99 9.64 -4.90
N THR A 207 6.03 9.16 -5.57
CA THR A 207 5.88 8.24 -6.69
C THR A 207 5.23 6.95 -6.23
N TRP A 208 4.25 6.45 -6.98
CA TRP A 208 3.63 5.16 -6.73
C TRP A 208 4.58 4.04 -7.13
N SER A 209 4.66 2.99 -6.33
CA SER A 209 5.53 1.85 -6.58
C SER A 209 4.86 0.53 -6.25
N ILE A 210 5.31 -0.51 -6.93
CA ILE A 210 5.00 -1.92 -6.68
C ILE A 210 6.25 -2.57 -6.12
N GLU A 211 6.08 -3.41 -5.12
CA GLU A 211 7.13 -4.21 -4.53
C GLU A 211 6.81 -5.69 -4.70
N GLY A 212 7.80 -6.48 -5.12
CA GLY A 212 7.59 -7.91 -5.29
C GLY A 212 8.87 -8.69 -5.53
N VAL A 213 8.75 -10.00 -5.35
CA VAL A 213 9.84 -10.95 -5.55
C VAL A 213 9.99 -11.28 -7.03
N VAL A 214 11.22 -11.29 -7.52
CA VAL A 214 11.54 -11.74 -8.88
C VAL A 214 11.32 -13.24 -9.00
N VAL A 215 10.44 -13.62 -9.91
CA VAL A 215 10.11 -15.01 -10.23
C VAL A 215 10.69 -15.43 -11.58
N LYS A 216 10.87 -16.75 -11.76
CA LYS A 216 11.27 -17.31 -13.06
C LYS A 216 10.15 -17.09 -14.08
N GLY A 217 10.50 -16.70 -15.28
CA GLY A 217 9.63 -16.58 -16.45
C GLY A 217 10.23 -17.29 -17.65
N ASP A 218 9.61 -17.14 -18.83
CA ASP A 218 9.99 -17.84 -20.07
C ASP A 218 11.33 -17.38 -20.68
N GLN A 219 11.97 -16.37 -20.09
CA GLN A 219 13.26 -15.79 -20.54
C GLN A 219 13.27 -15.29 -22.01
N ARG A 220 12.10 -15.06 -22.62
CA ARG A 220 11.97 -14.62 -24.03
C ARG A 220 12.74 -13.34 -24.29
N GLY A 221 12.68 -12.37 -23.37
CA GLY A 221 13.44 -11.11 -23.48
C GLY A 221 14.95 -11.33 -23.52
N ARG A 222 15.48 -12.34 -22.79
CA ARG A 222 16.89 -12.68 -22.80
C ARG A 222 17.36 -13.14 -24.19
N LYS A 223 16.56 -13.98 -24.87
CA LYS A 223 16.87 -14.51 -26.21
C LYS A 223 16.96 -13.42 -27.27
N ILE A 224 16.28 -12.29 -27.08
CA ILE A 224 16.27 -11.17 -28.02
C ILE A 224 17.15 -9.99 -27.58
N GLY A 225 17.97 -10.15 -26.52
CA GLY A 225 18.91 -9.14 -26.05
C GLY A 225 18.37 -8.16 -25.01
N PHE A 226 17.13 -8.32 -24.53
CA PHE A 226 16.48 -7.46 -23.52
C PHE A 226 16.03 -8.27 -22.29
N PRO A 227 16.97 -8.73 -21.44
CA PRO A 227 16.61 -9.54 -20.27
C PRO A 227 15.66 -8.80 -19.33
N THR A 228 14.62 -9.49 -18.85
CA THR A 228 13.60 -8.93 -17.95
C THR A 228 13.47 -9.73 -16.66
N CYS A 229 13.18 -9.03 -15.57
CA CYS A 229 12.74 -9.61 -14.31
C CYS A 229 11.22 -9.69 -14.31
N ASN A 230 10.67 -10.84 -13.91
CA ASN A 230 9.23 -11.06 -13.80
C ASN A 230 8.77 -10.91 -12.36
N ILE A 231 7.72 -10.13 -12.14
CA ILE A 231 7.15 -9.87 -10.82
C ILE A 231 5.63 -10.08 -10.90
N LYS A 232 5.09 -10.91 -10.01
CA LYS A 232 3.63 -11.09 -9.89
C LYS A 232 3.00 -9.88 -9.24
N LEU A 233 1.95 -9.34 -9.85
CA LEU A 233 1.24 -8.15 -9.36
C LEU A 233 0.30 -8.42 -8.17
N ASN A 234 0.23 -9.63 -7.68
CA ASN A 234 -0.58 -10.05 -6.53
C ASN A 234 -1.79 -9.11 -6.26
N SER A 235 -1.94 -8.58 -5.06
CA SER A 235 -3.09 -7.77 -4.65
C SER A 235 -3.06 -6.29 -5.05
N TYR A 236 -2.05 -5.81 -5.79
CA TYR A 236 -1.98 -4.41 -6.21
C TYR A 236 -3.06 -4.03 -7.22
N THR A 237 -3.55 -2.79 -7.12
CA THR A 237 -4.37 -2.19 -8.19
C THR A 237 -3.61 -2.26 -9.51
N VAL A 238 -4.22 -2.88 -10.50
CA VAL A 238 -3.66 -3.00 -11.85
C VAL A 238 -3.68 -1.63 -12.53
N PRO A 239 -2.53 -1.07 -12.94
CA PRO A 239 -2.52 0.15 -13.72
C PRO A 239 -2.94 -0.13 -15.17
N LYS A 240 -3.05 0.90 -15.99
CA LYS A 240 -3.28 0.75 -17.44
C LYS A 240 -2.23 -0.20 -18.00
N LEU A 241 -2.65 -1.21 -18.78
CA LEU A 241 -1.72 -2.16 -19.38
C LEU A 241 -0.81 -1.46 -20.40
N GLY A 242 0.45 -1.88 -20.46
CA GLY A 242 1.44 -1.32 -21.37
C GLY A 242 2.79 -1.05 -20.75
N VAL A 243 3.57 -0.21 -21.43
CA VAL A 243 4.98 0.07 -21.15
C VAL A 243 5.13 1.37 -20.37
N TYR A 244 6.03 1.32 -19.37
CA TYR A 244 6.32 2.41 -18.44
C TYR A 244 7.81 2.67 -18.32
N SER A 245 8.21 3.93 -18.15
CA SER A 245 9.50 4.25 -17.57
C SER A 245 9.44 4.10 -16.06
N VAL A 246 10.47 3.49 -15.46
CA VAL A 246 10.50 3.17 -14.04
C VAL A 246 11.86 3.45 -13.41
N TRP A 247 11.84 3.69 -12.08
CA TRP A 247 13.00 3.50 -11.23
C TRP A 247 12.86 2.17 -10.49
N VAL A 248 13.95 1.42 -10.45
CA VAL A 248 14.01 0.14 -9.73
C VAL A 248 15.02 0.26 -8.60
N GLN A 249 14.57 0.00 -7.39
CA GLN A 249 15.41 -0.12 -6.20
C GLN A 249 15.69 -1.59 -5.94
N ILE A 250 16.98 -1.93 -5.87
CA ILE A 250 17.52 -3.26 -5.57
C ILE A 250 18.48 -3.08 -4.42
N ASP A 251 18.13 -3.52 -3.23
CA ASP A 251 18.90 -3.25 -2.01
C ASP A 251 19.23 -1.73 -1.92
N ASN A 252 20.48 -1.33 -1.88
CA ASN A 252 20.90 0.08 -1.86
C ASN A 252 21.09 0.71 -3.26
N LEU A 253 20.90 -0.07 -4.34
CA LEU A 253 21.14 0.37 -5.71
C LEU A 253 19.83 0.84 -6.35
N LYS A 254 19.83 2.04 -6.91
CA LYS A 254 18.70 2.59 -7.67
C LYS A 254 19.09 2.73 -9.14
N LYS A 255 18.36 2.08 -10.04
CA LYS A 255 18.61 2.06 -11.48
C LYS A 255 17.35 2.42 -12.27
N ARG A 256 17.53 2.98 -13.45
CA ARG A 256 16.45 3.19 -14.41
C ARG A 256 16.11 1.89 -15.12
N GLY A 257 14.88 1.82 -15.62
CA GLY A 257 14.40 0.71 -16.41
C GLY A 257 13.13 1.01 -17.17
N ILE A 258 12.74 0.04 -17.94
CA ILE A 258 11.43 0.01 -18.59
C ILE A 258 10.65 -1.21 -18.09
N ALA A 259 9.36 -1.05 -17.89
CA ALA A 259 8.49 -2.10 -17.37
C ALA A 259 7.27 -2.28 -18.28
N ASN A 260 6.92 -3.52 -18.59
CA ASN A 260 5.67 -3.87 -19.26
C ASN A 260 4.72 -4.53 -18.27
N ILE A 261 3.47 -4.09 -18.24
CA ILE A 261 2.39 -4.73 -17.50
C ILE A 261 1.41 -5.31 -18.49
N GLY A 262 1.25 -6.61 -18.46
CA GLY A 262 0.37 -7.33 -19.38
C GLY A 262 -0.03 -8.71 -18.89
N TYR A 263 -1.00 -9.29 -19.57
CA TYR A 263 -1.41 -10.67 -19.36
C TYR A 263 -0.54 -11.62 -20.18
N ARG A 264 -0.10 -12.70 -19.56
CA ARG A 264 0.60 -13.79 -20.22
C ARG A 264 -0.23 -15.08 -20.19
N PRO A 265 -0.34 -15.82 -21.29
CA PRO A 265 -0.93 -17.14 -21.28
C PRO A 265 -0.15 -18.07 -20.33
N THR A 266 -0.87 -18.88 -19.59
CA THR A 266 -0.32 -19.93 -18.72
C THR A 266 -1.18 -21.17 -18.90
N PHE A 267 -0.71 -22.36 -18.49
CA PHE A 267 -1.49 -23.59 -18.52
C PHE A 267 -2.83 -23.51 -17.77
N SER A 268 -2.91 -22.63 -16.75
CA SER A 268 -4.11 -22.41 -15.92
C SER A 268 -4.85 -21.11 -16.27
N GLY A 269 -4.65 -20.53 -17.47
CA GLY A 269 -5.31 -19.30 -17.92
C GLY A 269 -4.36 -18.15 -18.20
N LYS A 270 -4.73 -16.92 -17.79
CA LYS A 270 -3.91 -15.72 -18.01
C LYS A 270 -3.38 -15.21 -16.68
N SER A 271 -2.07 -15.07 -16.54
CA SER A 271 -1.45 -14.40 -15.38
C SER A 271 -1.05 -12.97 -15.71
N LEU A 272 -1.30 -12.06 -14.77
CA LEU A 272 -0.88 -10.67 -14.87
C LEU A 272 0.55 -10.54 -14.35
N LEU A 273 1.46 -10.11 -15.21
CA LEU A 273 2.87 -9.96 -14.89
C LEU A 273 3.35 -8.52 -15.09
N LEU A 274 4.33 -8.16 -14.29
CA LEU A 274 5.16 -6.97 -14.44
C LEU A 274 6.55 -7.45 -14.88
N GLU A 275 6.89 -7.21 -16.13
CA GLU A 275 8.20 -7.54 -16.74
C GLU A 275 9.06 -6.29 -16.72
N VAL A 276 10.22 -6.32 -16.08
CA VAL A 276 11.08 -5.15 -15.90
C VAL A 276 12.47 -5.41 -16.49
N ASN A 277 12.85 -4.63 -17.49
CA ASN A 277 14.23 -4.54 -17.97
C ASN A 277 14.94 -3.41 -17.22
N ILE A 278 16.01 -3.72 -16.50
CA ILE A 278 16.76 -2.78 -15.66
C ILE A 278 18.05 -2.41 -16.39
N PHE A 279 18.25 -1.13 -16.66
CA PHE A 279 19.39 -0.68 -17.45
C PHE A 279 20.72 -0.88 -16.71
N GLY A 280 21.68 -1.48 -17.40
CA GLY A 280 23.03 -1.70 -16.89
C GLY A 280 23.13 -2.79 -15.80
N ILE A 281 22.12 -3.65 -15.65
CA ILE A 281 22.17 -4.78 -14.73
C ILE A 281 22.23 -6.09 -15.49
N LYS A 282 23.33 -6.84 -15.29
CA LYS A 282 23.54 -8.19 -15.85
C LYS A 282 23.44 -9.30 -14.79
N LYS A 283 23.21 -8.94 -13.50
CA LYS A 283 23.19 -9.89 -12.38
C LYS A 283 21.90 -10.72 -12.34
N ASN A 284 22.03 -11.93 -11.79
CA ASN A 284 20.86 -12.74 -11.46
C ASN A 284 20.11 -12.12 -10.27
N LEU A 285 18.84 -11.82 -10.47
CA LEU A 285 17.96 -11.19 -9.47
C LEU A 285 16.84 -12.10 -8.97
N TYR A 286 16.82 -13.37 -9.33
CA TYR A 286 15.81 -14.32 -8.85
C TYR A 286 15.74 -14.34 -7.33
N LYS A 287 14.53 -14.43 -6.79
CA LYS A 287 14.22 -14.38 -5.35
C LYS A 287 14.54 -13.04 -4.66
N LYS A 288 15.13 -12.06 -5.33
CA LYS A 288 15.32 -10.71 -4.80
C LYS A 288 13.99 -9.95 -4.80
N ILE A 289 13.82 -9.07 -3.81
CA ILE A 289 12.69 -8.14 -3.75
C ILE A 289 13.10 -6.86 -4.48
N LEU A 290 12.31 -6.45 -5.46
CA LEU A 290 12.48 -5.19 -6.17
C LEU A 290 11.36 -4.22 -5.79
N ASN A 291 11.70 -2.94 -5.64
CA ASN A 291 10.71 -1.86 -5.55
C ASN A 291 10.74 -1.07 -6.86
N ILE A 292 9.64 -1.15 -7.62
CA ILE A 292 9.49 -0.56 -8.94
C ILE A 292 8.62 0.69 -8.84
N SER A 293 9.23 1.86 -8.97
CA SER A 293 8.58 3.16 -8.94
C SER A 293 8.21 3.60 -10.35
N PHE A 294 6.92 3.80 -10.61
CA PHE A 294 6.38 4.15 -11.92
C PHE A 294 6.46 5.65 -12.18
N ILE A 295 7.18 6.04 -13.23
CA ILE A 295 7.42 7.45 -13.57
C ILE A 295 6.42 7.94 -14.60
N LYS A 296 6.38 7.32 -15.78
CA LYS A 296 5.54 7.75 -16.91
C LYS A 296 5.04 6.55 -17.71
N PHE A 297 3.80 6.63 -18.17
CA PHE A 297 3.25 5.71 -19.16
C PHE A 297 3.83 6.06 -20.54
N ILE A 298 4.42 5.10 -21.23
CA ILE A 298 5.05 5.29 -22.55
C ILE A 298 4.06 4.97 -23.66
N ARG A 299 3.45 3.77 -23.62
CA ARG A 299 2.47 3.31 -24.60
C ARG A 299 1.65 2.12 -24.11
N ALA A 300 0.54 1.83 -24.77
CA ALA A 300 -0.21 0.61 -24.59
C ALA A 300 0.54 -0.63 -25.15
N GLU A 301 0.09 -1.82 -24.80
CA GLU A 301 0.57 -3.05 -25.42
C GLU A 301 0.31 -3.03 -26.92
N LYS A 302 1.22 -3.64 -27.70
CA LYS A 302 1.13 -3.72 -29.16
C LYS A 302 1.53 -5.12 -29.60
N LYS A 303 0.82 -5.65 -30.57
CA LYS A 303 1.20 -6.89 -31.26
C LYS A 303 2.22 -6.55 -32.36
N PHE A 304 3.17 -7.44 -32.59
CA PHE A 304 4.21 -7.30 -33.61
C PHE A 304 4.14 -8.48 -34.57
N LYS A 305 4.35 -8.22 -35.85
CA LYS A 305 4.32 -9.26 -36.90
C LYS A 305 5.55 -10.18 -36.81
N ASN A 306 6.70 -9.64 -36.40
CA ASN A 306 7.95 -10.39 -36.28
C ASN A 306 8.84 -9.86 -35.13
N ILE A 307 9.91 -10.60 -34.85
CA ILE A 307 10.87 -10.30 -33.75
C ILE A 307 11.62 -9.00 -34.01
N ASN A 308 11.93 -8.65 -35.26
CA ASN A 308 12.69 -7.43 -35.54
C ASN A 308 11.87 -6.19 -35.23
N GLN A 309 10.59 -6.13 -35.61
CA GLN A 309 9.69 -5.04 -35.22
C GLN A 309 9.57 -4.91 -33.69
N LEU A 310 9.53 -6.03 -32.96
CA LEU A 310 9.52 -6.02 -31.49
C LEU A 310 10.82 -5.42 -30.94
N LYS A 311 12.00 -5.85 -31.46
CA LYS A 311 13.30 -5.32 -31.03
C LYS A 311 13.40 -3.81 -31.28
N ASP A 312 13.00 -3.32 -32.45
CA ASP A 312 13.06 -1.91 -32.80
C ASP A 312 12.13 -1.07 -31.92
N GLN A 313 10.94 -1.60 -31.64
CA GLN A 313 10.04 -0.90 -30.71
C GLN A 313 10.61 -0.86 -29.28
N ILE A 314 11.23 -1.93 -28.80
CA ILE A 314 11.87 -1.96 -27.47
C ILE A 314 13.01 -0.91 -27.42
N LYS A 315 13.85 -0.80 -28.47
CA LYS A 315 14.90 0.23 -28.55
C LYS A 315 14.30 1.64 -28.45
N LYS A 316 13.22 1.94 -29.21
CA LYS A 316 12.49 3.21 -29.15
C LYS A 316 11.92 3.50 -27.76
N ASP A 317 11.37 2.47 -27.09
CA ASP A 317 10.82 2.59 -25.73
C ASP A 317 11.91 2.86 -24.70
N ILE A 318 13.08 2.23 -24.82
CA ILE A 318 14.25 2.47 -23.96
C ILE A 318 14.75 3.91 -24.10
N VAL A 319 14.86 4.43 -25.31
CA VAL A 319 15.25 5.84 -25.53
C VAL A 319 14.25 6.77 -24.85
N LYS A 320 12.95 6.57 -25.08
CA LYS A 320 11.90 7.34 -24.40
C LYS A 320 11.98 7.24 -22.88
N ALA A 321 12.28 6.04 -22.33
CA ALA A 321 12.39 5.83 -20.89
C ALA A 321 13.62 6.55 -20.31
N LYS A 322 14.75 6.59 -21.04
CA LYS A 322 15.96 7.32 -20.64
C LYS A 322 15.77 8.84 -20.62
N ASN A 323 14.94 9.38 -21.52
CA ASN A 323 14.67 10.83 -21.61
C ASN A 323 13.57 11.32 -20.65
N ASN A 324 12.80 10.42 -20.05
CA ASN A 324 11.80 10.77 -19.06
C ASN A 324 12.42 10.84 -17.65
N VAL A 325 12.79 12.05 -17.22
CA VAL A 325 13.31 12.33 -15.87
C VAL A 325 12.17 12.65 -14.90
#